data_0f6ea2a41bb8dbed8e9e77f2ff33b563
#
_entry.id   0f6ea2a41bb8dbed8e9e77f2ff33b563
#
_cell.length_a   1.000
_cell.length_b   1.000
_cell.length_c   1.000
_cell.angle_alpha   90.00
_cell.angle_beta   90.00
_cell.angle_gamma   90.00
#
_symmetry.space_group_name_H-M   'P 1'
#
loop_
_entity.id
_entity.type
_entity.pdbx_description
1 polymer ?
#
loop_
_entity_poly.entity_id
_entity_poly.type
_entity_poly.pdbx_seq_one_letter_code
_entity_poly.pdbx_strand_id
1 'polypeptide(L)'
;MNLIRTIPLLVLALLAVFFVGIGILPGIISISVFSFGIMSKMLYDIIETVDMSSFEALESTGANKTIAFRYSVVPQILPIYISYMIYIFEINVRSSAILGYVGAGGIGSIIKDNVLYNYDRVGAAIIYLFFAILIIQLISNYARGKLQ
;
A
#
# COMPACT_ATOMS: atom_id res chain seq x y z
N MET A 1 10.99 4.94 13.11
CA MET A 1 10.11 4.67 11.96
C MET A 1 8.60 4.76 12.25
N ASN A 2 8.15 4.83 13.49
CA ASN A 2 6.71 4.90 13.81
C ASN A 2 6.06 6.24 13.47
N LEU A 3 6.79 7.35 13.43
CA LEU A 3 6.26 8.71 13.23
C LEU A 3 5.53 8.89 11.88
N ILE A 4 6.06 8.33 10.80
CA ILE A 4 5.44 8.47 9.46
C ILE A 4 4.07 7.77 9.40
N ARG A 5 3.89 6.67 10.10
CA ARG A 5 2.64 5.91 10.14
C ARG A 5 1.54 6.54 11.01
N THR A 6 1.93 7.35 12.00
CA THR A 6 0.97 8.02 12.88
C THR A 6 0.31 9.21 12.19
N ILE A 7 0.92 9.72 11.11
CA ILE A 7 0.38 10.83 10.34
C ILE A 7 -0.68 10.26 9.38
N PRO A 8 -1.95 10.71 9.45
CA PRO A 8 -2.96 10.31 8.48
C PRO A 8 -2.55 10.69 7.05
N LEU A 9 -2.83 9.81 6.08
CA LEU A 9 -2.50 10.05 4.67
C LEU A 9 -3.03 11.40 4.16
N LEU A 10 -4.22 11.81 4.62
CA LEU A 10 -4.80 13.11 4.28
C LEU A 10 -3.91 14.28 4.71
N VAL A 11 -3.33 14.20 5.90
CA VAL A 11 -2.42 15.25 6.43
C VAL A 11 -1.14 15.30 5.60
N LEU A 12 -0.57 14.14 5.23
CA LEU A 12 0.57 14.08 4.33
C LEU A 12 0.25 14.69 2.96
N ALA A 13 -0.96 14.46 2.45
CA ALA A 13 -1.40 15.03 1.19
C ALA A 13 -1.52 16.56 1.26
N LEU A 14 -2.10 17.09 2.33
CA LEU A 14 -2.21 18.53 2.54
C LEU A 14 -0.83 19.21 2.68
N LEU A 15 0.10 18.57 3.39
CA LEU A 15 1.48 19.04 3.48
C LEU A 15 2.15 19.01 2.09
N ALA A 16 1.97 17.96 1.32
CA ALA A 16 2.53 17.87 -0.02
C ALA A 16 1.93 18.95 -0.94
N VAL A 17 0.62 19.22 -0.86
CA VAL A 17 -0.03 20.30 -1.60
C VAL A 17 0.55 21.67 -1.21
N PHE A 18 0.84 21.88 0.06
CA PHE A 18 1.44 23.13 0.54
C PHE A 18 2.81 23.40 -0.10
N PHE A 19 3.65 22.36 -0.26
CA PHE A 19 4.99 22.52 -0.83
C PHE A 19 5.05 22.50 -2.35
N VAL A 20 4.21 21.70 -3.00
CA VAL A 20 4.28 21.40 -4.45
C VAL A 20 3.15 22.07 -5.23
N GLY A 21 2.11 22.53 -4.55
CA GLY A 21 0.90 23.05 -5.17
C GLY A 21 -0.16 21.98 -5.44
N ILE A 22 -1.32 22.44 -5.95
CA ILE A 22 -2.46 21.55 -6.28
C ILE A 22 -2.14 20.78 -7.55
N GLY A 23 -2.37 19.47 -7.56
CA GLY A 23 -2.15 18.61 -8.73
C GLY A 23 -1.95 17.14 -8.38
N ILE A 24 -1.53 16.35 -9.35
CA ILE A 24 -1.31 14.90 -9.19
C ILE A 24 -0.05 14.60 -8.36
N LEU A 25 0.98 15.45 -8.45
CA LEU A 25 2.25 15.25 -7.76
C LEU A 25 2.13 15.10 -6.24
N PRO A 26 1.41 15.98 -5.50
CA PRO A 26 1.25 15.81 -4.07
C PRO A 26 0.56 14.48 -3.69
N GLY A 27 -0.37 14.00 -4.51
CA GLY A 27 -0.99 12.68 -4.31
C GLY A 27 0.01 11.55 -4.42
N ILE A 28 0.85 11.55 -5.46
CA ILE A 28 1.89 10.55 -5.66
C ILE A 28 2.90 10.56 -4.50
N ILE A 29 3.38 11.73 -4.12
CA ILE A 29 4.34 11.88 -3.02
C ILE A 29 3.76 11.32 -1.70
N SER A 30 2.52 11.71 -1.39
CA SER A 30 1.87 11.30 -0.15
C SER A 30 1.64 9.80 -0.07
N ILE A 31 1.13 9.18 -1.15
CA ILE A 31 0.94 7.73 -1.22
C ILE A 31 2.29 7.01 -1.14
N SER A 32 3.31 7.49 -1.82
CA SER A 32 4.64 6.86 -1.81
C SER A 32 5.27 6.87 -0.42
N VAL A 33 5.26 8.02 0.26
CA VAL A 33 5.81 8.15 1.62
C VAL A 33 5.03 7.30 2.62
N PHE A 34 3.70 7.32 2.53
CA PHE A 34 2.82 6.54 3.40
C PHE A 34 3.02 5.03 3.20
N SER A 35 3.01 4.57 1.95
CA SER A 35 3.20 3.16 1.59
C SER A 35 4.58 2.66 2.01
N PHE A 36 5.62 3.46 1.78
CA PHE A 36 6.98 3.13 2.22
C PHE A 36 7.06 2.95 3.74
N GLY A 37 6.42 3.84 4.51
CA GLY A 37 6.39 3.74 5.97
C GLY A 37 5.69 2.47 6.47
N ILE A 38 4.58 2.08 5.84
CA ILE A 38 3.84 0.86 6.20
C ILE A 38 4.62 -0.38 5.77
N MET A 39 5.12 -0.43 4.52
CA MET A 39 5.87 -1.58 3.99
C MET A 39 7.12 -1.87 4.81
N SER A 40 7.87 -0.83 5.17
CA SER A 40 9.07 -0.98 5.99
C SER A 40 8.77 -1.58 7.36
N LYS A 41 7.65 -1.20 7.98
CA LYS A 41 7.26 -1.76 9.27
C LYS A 41 6.77 -3.21 9.13
N MET A 42 5.95 -3.48 8.11
CA MET A 42 5.46 -4.84 7.85
C MET A 42 6.62 -5.80 7.55
N LEU A 43 7.62 -5.35 6.79
CA LEU A 43 8.84 -6.15 6.53
C LEU A 43 9.60 -6.42 7.83
N TYR A 44 9.75 -5.41 8.69
CA TYR A 44 10.40 -5.57 9.99
C TYR A 44 9.67 -6.62 10.84
N ASP A 45 8.33 -6.54 10.92
CA ASP A 45 7.52 -7.46 11.71
C ASP A 45 7.61 -8.91 11.19
N ILE A 46 7.68 -9.10 9.86
CA ILE A 46 7.89 -10.43 9.27
C ILE A 46 9.26 -10.97 9.65
N ILE A 47 10.31 -10.16 9.52
CA ILE A 47 11.69 -10.59 9.83
C ILE A 47 11.82 -11.01 11.30
N GLU A 48 11.13 -10.31 12.21
CA GLU A 48 11.16 -10.64 13.63
C GLU A 48 10.49 -11.98 13.95
N THR A 49 9.56 -12.44 13.12
CA THR A 49 8.83 -13.72 13.29
C THR A 49 9.42 -14.89 12.52
N VAL A 50 10.54 -14.72 11.81
CA VAL A 50 11.18 -15.79 11.05
C VAL A 50 11.73 -16.87 11.95
N ASP A 51 11.47 -18.12 11.60
CA ASP A 51 12.10 -19.28 12.27
C ASP A 51 13.56 -19.43 11.78
N MET A 52 14.48 -19.13 12.71
CA MET A 52 15.92 -19.20 12.44
C MET A 52 16.48 -20.62 12.55
N SER A 53 15.72 -21.60 13.01
CA SER A 53 16.21 -23.00 13.16
C SER A 53 16.68 -23.59 11.83
N SER A 54 15.96 -23.32 10.75
CA SER A 54 16.33 -23.73 9.41
C SER A 54 17.62 -23.05 8.90
N PHE A 55 17.87 -21.81 9.31
CA PHE A 55 19.11 -21.08 9.00
C PHE A 55 20.30 -21.71 9.74
N GLU A 56 20.16 -21.95 11.04
CA GLU A 56 21.19 -22.58 11.87
C GLU A 56 21.52 -24.00 11.39
N ALA A 57 20.51 -24.77 10.99
CA ALA A 57 20.70 -26.10 10.41
C ALA A 57 21.55 -26.08 9.14
N LEU A 58 21.29 -25.13 8.22
CA LEU A 58 22.10 -24.97 7.02
C LEU A 58 23.53 -24.49 7.32
N GLU A 59 23.71 -23.59 8.27
CA GLU A 59 25.02 -23.11 8.70
C GLU A 59 25.84 -24.26 9.32
N SER A 60 25.23 -25.15 10.09
CA SER A 60 25.87 -26.32 10.70
C SER A 60 26.38 -27.35 9.66
N THR A 61 25.77 -27.39 8.48
CA THR A 61 26.25 -28.21 7.35
C THR A 61 27.43 -27.59 6.58
N GLY A 62 27.91 -26.41 7.02
CA GLY A 62 29.02 -25.69 6.37
C GLY A 62 28.60 -24.74 5.26
N ALA A 63 27.29 -24.45 5.10
CA ALA A 63 26.84 -23.49 4.12
C ALA A 63 27.26 -22.06 4.49
N ASN A 64 27.60 -21.26 3.49
CA ASN A 64 27.89 -19.83 3.70
C ASN A 64 26.59 -19.11 4.15
N LYS A 65 26.73 -18.11 5.04
CA LYS A 65 25.63 -17.31 5.60
C LYS A 65 24.67 -16.74 4.53
N THR A 66 25.21 -16.32 3.39
CA THR A 66 24.41 -15.81 2.26
C THR A 66 23.54 -16.92 1.64
N ILE A 67 24.09 -18.13 1.52
CA ILE A 67 23.37 -19.28 0.98
C ILE A 67 22.31 -19.72 1.99
N ALA A 68 22.69 -19.88 3.26
CA ALA A 68 21.76 -20.21 4.34
C ALA A 68 20.60 -19.22 4.39
N PHE A 69 20.85 -17.91 4.36
CA PHE A 69 19.83 -16.86 4.33
C PHE A 69 18.88 -17.00 3.13
N ARG A 70 19.44 -17.17 1.93
CA ARG A 70 18.65 -17.24 0.69
C ARG A 70 17.71 -18.46 0.64
N TYR A 71 18.13 -19.59 1.20
CA TYR A 71 17.37 -20.83 1.11
C TYR A 71 16.50 -21.11 2.34
N SER A 72 16.75 -20.49 3.49
CA SER A 72 15.93 -20.68 4.68
C SER A 72 15.01 -19.46 4.98
N VAL A 73 15.56 -18.25 4.97
CA VAL A 73 14.87 -17.05 5.42
C VAL A 73 14.02 -16.44 4.30
N VAL A 74 14.58 -16.27 3.11
CA VAL A 74 13.87 -15.65 1.98
C VAL A 74 12.59 -16.38 1.60
N PRO A 75 12.53 -17.73 1.53
CA PRO A 75 11.29 -18.43 1.22
C PRO A 75 10.19 -18.26 2.26
N GLN A 76 10.54 -18.01 3.53
CA GLN A 76 9.58 -17.73 4.58
C GLN A 76 8.99 -16.32 4.48
N ILE A 77 9.84 -15.33 4.15
CA ILE A 77 9.46 -13.90 4.11
C ILE A 77 8.70 -13.56 2.83
N LEU A 78 9.16 -14.06 1.68
CA LEU A 78 8.74 -13.59 0.35
C LEU A 78 7.23 -13.72 0.10
N PRO A 79 6.54 -14.85 0.39
CA PRO A 79 5.11 -15.00 0.17
C PRO A 79 4.28 -14.00 1.00
N ILE A 80 4.66 -13.83 2.27
CA ILE A 80 3.99 -12.93 3.20
C ILE A 80 4.18 -11.48 2.75
N TYR A 81 5.41 -11.13 2.36
CA TYR A 81 5.73 -9.77 1.90
C TYR A 81 4.99 -9.41 0.61
N ILE A 82 4.89 -10.33 -0.35
CA ILE A 82 4.09 -10.14 -1.57
C ILE A 82 2.61 -9.95 -1.22
N SER A 83 2.08 -10.72 -0.27
CA SER A 83 0.70 -10.55 0.20
C SER A 83 0.47 -9.15 0.78
N TYR A 84 1.43 -8.60 1.52
CA TYR A 84 1.36 -7.23 2.04
C TYR A 84 1.48 -6.17 0.94
N MET A 85 2.29 -6.40 -0.09
CA MET A 85 2.35 -5.49 -1.25
C MET A 85 0.98 -5.38 -1.95
N ILE A 86 0.31 -6.51 -2.17
CA ILE A 86 -1.03 -6.55 -2.76
C ILE A 86 -2.04 -5.83 -1.86
N TYR A 87 -1.97 -6.03 -0.55
CA TYR A 87 -2.84 -5.35 0.42
C TYR A 87 -2.65 -3.83 0.42
N ILE A 88 -1.40 -3.35 0.38
CA ILE A 88 -1.11 -1.92 0.33
C ILE A 88 -1.54 -1.31 -1.00
N PHE A 89 -1.38 -2.03 -2.10
CA PHE A 89 -1.91 -1.59 -3.40
C PHE A 89 -3.43 -1.37 -3.33
N GLU A 90 -4.18 -2.30 -2.73
CA GLU A 90 -5.63 -2.17 -2.53
C GLU A 90 -5.99 -0.92 -1.69
N ILE A 91 -5.27 -0.69 -0.58
CA ILE A 91 -5.45 0.50 0.25
C ILE A 91 -5.15 1.77 -0.55
N ASN A 92 -4.09 1.80 -1.34
CA ASN A 92 -3.69 2.96 -2.12
C ASN A 92 -4.73 3.33 -3.19
N VAL A 93 -5.34 2.34 -3.84
CA VAL A 93 -6.44 2.59 -4.80
C VAL A 93 -7.62 3.26 -4.11
N ARG A 94 -8.02 2.78 -2.94
CA ARG A 94 -9.11 3.37 -2.15
C ARG A 94 -8.75 4.77 -1.67
N SER A 95 -7.53 4.96 -1.23
CA SER A 95 -7.02 6.23 -0.73
C SER A 95 -6.88 7.29 -1.84
N SER A 96 -6.60 6.90 -3.08
CA SER A 96 -6.47 7.83 -4.20
C SER A 96 -7.74 8.62 -4.47
N ALA A 97 -8.91 8.03 -4.21
CA ALA A 97 -10.19 8.73 -4.33
C ALA A 97 -10.32 9.85 -3.29
N ILE A 98 -9.88 9.61 -2.05
CA ILE A 98 -9.91 10.60 -0.97
C ILE A 98 -8.92 11.73 -1.26
N LEU A 99 -7.74 11.42 -1.76
CA LEU A 99 -6.71 12.40 -2.10
C LEU A 99 -7.16 13.35 -3.22
N GLY A 100 -7.94 12.86 -4.17
CA GLY A 100 -8.55 13.71 -5.20
C GLY A 100 -9.44 14.80 -4.62
N TYR A 101 -10.13 14.54 -3.51
CA TYR A 101 -10.97 15.51 -2.83
C TYR A 101 -10.19 16.70 -2.25
N VAL A 102 -8.94 16.49 -1.84
CA VAL A 102 -8.06 17.56 -1.32
C VAL A 102 -7.18 18.21 -2.38
N GLY A 103 -7.45 17.96 -3.67
CA GLY A 103 -6.74 18.62 -4.76
C GLY A 103 -5.60 17.82 -5.39
N ALA A 104 -5.47 16.54 -5.03
CA ALA A 104 -4.47 15.66 -5.64
C ALA A 104 -4.92 15.02 -6.98
N GLY A 105 -6.01 15.51 -7.58
CA GLY A 105 -6.52 15.03 -8.87
C GLY A 105 -7.28 13.70 -8.82
N GLY A 106 -7.58 13.13 -10.00
CA GLY A 106 -8.26 11.84 -10.11
C GLY A 106 -9.78 11.90 -9.93
N ILE A 107 -10.42 10.75 -9.66
CA ILE A 107 -11.89 10.64 -9.52
C ILE A 107 -12.41 11.48 -8.34
N GLY A 108 -11.63 11.64 -7.30
CA GLY A 108 -12.02 12.46 -6.14
C GLY A 108 -12.21 13.94 -6.46
N SER A 109 -11.46 14.51 -7.43
CA SER A 109 -11.68 15.88 -7.87
C SER A 109 -13.02 16.02 -8.61
N ILE A 110 -13.41 15.04 -9.43
CA ILE A 110 -14.71 15.03 -10.10
C ILE A 110 -15.85 15.02 -9.08
N ILE A 111 -15.72 14.24 -8.01
CA ILE A 111 -16.70 14.21 -6.92
C ILE A 111 -16.77 15.58 -6.25
N LYS A 112 -15.62 16.15 -5.88
CA LYS A 112 -15.53 17.47 -5.22
C LYS A 112 -16.19 18.58 -6.05
N ASP A 113 -15.88 18.65 -7.33
CA ASP A 113 -16.31 19.72 -8.22
C ASP A 113 -17.81 19.65 -8.53
N ASN A 114 -18.41 18.45 -8.47
CA ASN A 114 -19.80 18.23 -8.83
C ASN A 114 -20.74 18.03 -7.62
N VAL A 115 -20.21 17.89 -6.40
CA VAL A 115 -21.01 17.54 -5.20
C VAL A 115 -22.10 18.54 -4.88
N LEU A 116 -21.94 19.81 -5.26
CA LEU A 116 -22.91 20.87 -4.96
C LEU A 116 -23.96 21.11 -6.06
N TYR A 117 -23.65 20.72 -7.32
CA TYR A 117 -24.45 21.14 -8.47
C TYR A 117 -24.92 19.99 -9.36
N ASN A 118 -24.24 18.84 -9.37
CA ASN A 118 -24.47 17.76 -10.32
C ASN A 118 -24.49 16.38 -9.62
N TYR A 119 -25.52 16.11 -8.85
CA TYR A 119 -25.66 14.86 -8.08
C TYR A 119 -25.61 13.60 -8.96
N ASP A 120 -26.12 13.66 -10.20
CA ASP A 120 -26.09 12.53 -11.13
C ASP A 120 -24.66 12.14 -11.50
N ARG A 121 -23.78 13.12 -11.72
CA ARG A 121 -22.36 12.87 -12.02
C ARG A 121 -21.61 12.34 -10.79
N VAL A 122 -21.94 12.83 -9.61
CA VAL A 122 -21.38 12.32 -8.35
C VAL A 122 -21.82 10.87 -8.14
N GLY A 123 -23.11 10.58 -8.32
CA GLY A 123 -23.63 9.21 -8.24
C GLY A 123 -22.92 8.25 -9.19
N ALA A 124 -22.79 8.64 -10.46
CA ALA A 124 -22.05 7.85 -11.45
C ALA A 124 -20.59 7.62 -11.03
N ALA A 125 -19.87 8.66 -10.59
CA ALA A 125 -18.47 8.54 -10.15
C ALA A 125 -18.32 7.60 -8.96
N ILE A 126 -19.23 7.64 -7.99
CA ILE A 126 -19.24 6.75 -6.82
C ILE A 126 -19.48 5.30 -7.25
N ILE A 127 -20.43 5.05 -8.17
CA ILE A 127 -20.73 3.72 -8.68
C ILE A 127 -19.51 3.15 -9.41
N TYR A 128 -18.87 3.91 -10.30
CA TYR A 128 -17.65 3.48 -10.99
C TYR A 128 -16.53 3.16 -10.01
N LEU A 129 -16.33 4.00 -9.00
CA LEU A 129 -15.32 3.78 -7.97
C LEU A 129 -15.61 2.52 -7.15
N PHE A 130 -16.87 2.29 -6.79
CA PHE A 130 -17.29 1.10 -6.07
C PHE A 130 -16.98 -0.18 -6.86
N PHE A 131 -17.36 -0.24 -8.14
CA PHE A 131 -17.07 -1.40 -8.99
C PHE A 131 -15.57 -1.59 -9.22
N ALA A 132 -14.81 -0.51 -9.41
CA ALA A 132 -13.36 -0.59 -9.56
C ALA A 132 -12.69 -1.18 -8.32
N ILE A 133 -13.06 -0.69 -7.12
CA ILE A 133 -12.54 -1.21 -5.85
C ILE A 133 -12.95 -2.68 -5.66
N LEU A 134 -14.19 -3.04 -5.97
CA LEU A 134 -14.68 -4.40 -5.84
C LEU A 134 -13.91 -5.38 -6.73
N ILE A 135 -13.67 -5.03 -7.98
CA ILE A 135 -12.87 -5.84 -8.92
C ILE A 135 -11.45 -6.03 -8.40
N ILE A 136 -10.80 -4.93 -7.97
CA ILE A 136 -9.45 -4.97 -7.43
C ILE A 136 -9.39 -5.86 -6.17
N GLN A 137 -10.38 -5.76 -5.29
CA GLN A 137 -10.46 -6.56 -4.08
C GLN A 137 -10.63 -8.07 -4.38
N LEU A 138 -11.45 -8.42 -5.37
CA LEU A 138 -11.60 -9.81 -5.80
C LEU A 138 -10.30 -10.38 -6.36
N ILE A 139 -9.62 -9.63 -7.22
CA ILE A 139 -8.33 -10.02 -7.80
C ILE A 139 -7.26 -10.15 -6.70
N SER A 140 -7.20 -9.19 -5.78
CA SER A 140 -6.26 -9.20 -4.64
C SER A 140 -6.48 -10.40 -3.73
N ASN A 141 -7.73 -10.73 -3.40
CA ASN A 141 -8.06 -11.88 -2.58
C ASN A 141 -7.68 -13.21 -3.26
N TYR A 142 -7.95 -13.33 -4.56
CA TYR A 142 -7.55 -14.50 -5.34
C TYR A 142 -6.03 -14.66 -5.40
N ALA A 143 -5.30 -13.57 -5.62
CA ALA A 143 -3.84 -13.58 -5.67
C ALA A 143 -3.23 -13.95 -4.29
N ARG A 144 -3.75 -13.40 -3.20
CA ARG A 144 -3.28 -13.73 -1.83
C ARG A 144 -3.58 -15.18 -1.45
N GLY A 145 -4.72 -15.71 -1.85
CA GLY A 145 -5.07 -17.11 -1.58
C GLY A 145 -4.17 -18.14 -2.28
N LYS A 146 -3.42 -17.74 -3.30
CA LYS A 146 -2.41 -18.61 -3.95
C LYS A 146 -1.01 -18.50 -3.31
N LEU A 147 -0.78 -17.51 -2.46
CA LEU A 147 0.50 -17.25 -1.82
C LEU A 147 0.60 -17.84 -0.40
N GLN A 148 -0.54 -18.22 0.17
CA GLN A 148 -0.66 -18.95 1.44
C GLN A 148 -0.84 -20.45 1.19
#